data_67e021585e59a11542272d163a9f4db5
#
_entry.id   67e021585e59a11542272d163a9f4db5
#
_cell.length_a   1.000
_cell.length_b   1.000
_cell.length_c   1.000
_cell.angle_alpha   90.00
_cell.angle_beta   90.00
_cell.angle_gamma   90.00
#
_symmetry.space_group_name_H-M   'P 1'
#
loop_
_entity.id
_entity.type
_entity.pdbx_description
1 polymer ?
#
loop_
_entity_poly.entity_id
_entity_poly.type
_entity_poly.pdbx_seq_one_letter_code
_entity_poly.pdbx_strand_id
1 'polypeptide(L)'
;MQSGDVVLATDPFDKESGLTPPRFQTDIVTVSHDHANHNNTDALSDKGDNKIFAITGSGEYEVRGIYIHGIDSHHDAKAGAQKGTNTIYIIQWEDLRIVHLGDYGETTLRDEIHEAIGTPDILFVPVGGGETIDAETAAKLVTQIEPRIIIPMHYKISGLKAKLDGVESFLKEMGEKSPPEERLTIKKKDVPTDSQKVIVLKTP
;
A
#
# COMPACT_ATOMS: atom_id res chain seq x y z
N MET A 1 -2.63 3.60 9.15
CA MET A 1 -1.44 4.28 9.72
C MET A 1 -1.89 5.33 10.72
N GLN A 2 -1.09 5.62 11.75
CA GLN A 2 -1.45 6.62 12.77
C GLN A 2 -0.21 7.29 13.34
N SER A 3 -0.26 8.60 13.54
CA SER A 3 0.69 9.35 14.34
C SER A 3 -0.03 10.44 15.14
N GLY A 4 0.25 10.50 16.44
CA GLY A 4 -0.53 11.33 17.35
C GLY A 4 -2.03 11.03 17.25
N ASP A 5 -2.81 12.07 16.99
CA ASP A 5 -4.26 11.97 16.84
C ASP A 5 -4.72 11.78 15.38
N VAL A 6 -3.81 11.83 14.40
CA VAL A 6 -4.18 11.70 13.00
C VAL A 6 -4.13 10.23 12.56
N VAL A 7 -5.19 9.77 11.91
CA VAL A 7 -5.33 8.41 11.35
C VAL A 7 -5.54 8.52 9.84
N LEU A 8 -4.77 7.74 9.09
CA LEU A 8 -4.87 7.59 7.64
C LEU A 8 -5.12 6.12 7.30
N ALA A 9 -6.18 5.86 6.55
CA ALA A 9 -6.50 4.56 5.99
C ALA A 9 -6.14 4.50 4.50
N THR A 10 -5.75 3.33 4.02
CA THR A 10 -5.51 3.07 2.59
C THR A 10 -6.40 1.91 2.15
N ASP A 11 -7.06 2.05 1.00
CA ASP A 11 -7.82 1.01 0.31
C ASP A 11 -8.74 0.17 1.21
N PRO A 12 -9.74 0.78 1.88
CA PRO A 12 -10.66 0.02 2.71
C PRO A 12 -11.51 -0.92 1.85
N PHE A 13 -11.55 -2.19 2.24
CA PHE A 13 -12.25 -3.24 1.50
C PHE A 13 -13.66 -3.50 2.04
N ASP A 14 -14.51 -4.12 1.22
CA ASP A 14 -15.85 -4.52 1.60
C ASP A 14 -15.96 -6.03 1.90
N LYS A 15 -17.17 -6.48 2.25
CA LYS A 15 -17.49 -7.89 2.56
C LYS A 15 -17.40 -8.83 1.34
N GLU A 16 -17.37 -8.31 0.11
CA GLU A 16 -17.26 -9.11 -1.11
C GLU A 16 -15.90 -9.76 -1.20
N SER A 17 -14.88 -9.16 -0.58
CA SER A 17 -13.57 -9.77 -0.39
C SER A 17 -13.60 -11.12 0.34
N GLY A 18 -14.65 -11.39 1.13
CA GLY A 18 -14.77 -12.54 2.02
C GLY A 18 -14.28 -12.27 3.45
N LEU A 19 -13.71 -11.09 3.67
CA LEU A 19 -13.21 -10.64 4.97
C LEU A 19 -14.21 -9.72 5.66
N THR A 20 -14.02 -9.49 6.97
CA THR A 20 -14.79 -8.48 7.71
C THR A 20 -14.23 -7.10 7.37
N PRO A 21 -15.05 -6.17 6.83
CA PRO A 21 -14.60 -4.81 6.53
C PRO A 21 -14.05 -4.10 7.75
N PRO A 22 -13.00 -3.28 7.61
CA PRO A 22 -12.44 -2.51 8.72
C PRO A 22 -13.47 -1.48 9.21
N ARG A 23 -13.58 -1.31 10.54
CA ARG A 23 -14.48 -0.33 11.16
C ARG A 23 -13.73 0.45 12.22
N PHE A 24 -13.27 1.63 11.87
CA PHE A 24 -12.59 2.54 12.80
C PHE A 24 -12.76 4.00 12.36
N GLN A 25 -12.42 4.92 13.22
CA GLN A 25 -12.43 6.35 12.92
C GLN A 25 -11.14 6.73 12.19
N THR A 26 -11.26 7.51 11.12
CA THR A 26 -10.11 8.00 10.37
C THR A 26 -10.29 9.48 10.00
N ASP A 27 -9.20 10.16 9.76
CA ASP A 27 -9.17 11.55 9.30
C ASP A 27 -9.01 11.63 7.78
N ILE A 28 -8.24 10.71 7.21
CA ILE A 28 -7.89 10.67 5.79
C ILE A 28 -8.06 9.24 5.28
N VAL A 29 -8.57 9.08 4.07
CA VAL A 29 -8.60 7.82 3.36
C VAL A 29 -8.05 8.01 1.95
N THR A 30 -7.16 7.14 1.50
CA THR A 30 -6.71 7.06 0.11
C THR A 30 -7.30 5.83 -0.55
N VAL A 31 -7.74 5.98 -1.80
CA VAL A 31 -8.30 4.91 -2.63
C VAL A 31 -7.50 4.84 -3.92
N SER A 32 -6.82 3.71 -4.14
CA SER A 32 -5.94 3.54 -5.30
C SER A 32 -6.71 3.40 -6.62
N HIS A 33 -7.90 2.81 -6.58
CA HIS A 33 -8.78 2.66 -7.74
C HIS A 33 -10.22 2.34 -7.32
N ASP A 34 -11.16 2.54 -8.23
CA ASP A 34 -12.59 2.34 -7.99
C ASP A 34 -12.98 0.86 -8.11
N HIS A 35 -12.71 0.09 -7.06
CA HIS A 35 -13.11 -1.30 -6.93
C HIS A 35 -13.58 -1.59 -5.49
N ALA A 36 -14.63 -2.41 -5.32
CA ALA A 36 -15.26 -2.68 -4.03
C ALA A 36 -14.29 -3.18 -2.94
N ASN A 37 -13.20 -3.83 -3.34
CA ASN A 37 -12.17 -4.29 -2.41
C ASN A 37 -11.18 -3.18 -1.99
N HIS A 38 -11.32 -1.93 -2.49
CA HIS A 38 -10.39 -0.82 -2.25
C HIS A 38 -11.07 0.52 -1.96
N ASN A 39 -12.37 0.67 -2.27
CA ASN A 39 -13.09 1.94 -2.20
C ASN A 39 -14.22 1.99 -1.15
N ASN A 40 -14.28 1.05 -0.22
CA ASN A 40 -15.34 0.98 0.79
C ASN A 40 -15.14 2.00 1.92
N THR A 41 -15.13 3.27 1.57
CA THR A 41 -14.97 4.37 2.54
C THR A 41 -16.10 4.45 3.56
N ASP A 42 -17.29 3.94 3.22
CA ASP A 42 -18.46 3.89 4.10
C ASP A 42 -18.29 2.95 5.31
N ALA A 43 -17.33 2.04 5.27
CA ALA A 43 -16.96 1.21 6.43
C ALA A 43 -16.25 2.00 7.53
N LEU A 44 -15.68 3.15 7.18
CA LEU A 44 -14.94 4.03 8.07
C LEU A 44 -15.89 5.08 8.67
N SER A 45 -15.49 5.67 9.77
CA SER A 45 -16.29 6.66 10.49
C SER A 45 -15.52 7.97 10.66
N ASP A 46 -16.28 9.08 10.63
CA ASP A 46 -15.75 10.40 10.96
C ASP A 46 -15.20 10.44 12.39
N LYS A 47 -14.19 11.26 12.61
CA LYS A 47 -13.59 11.47 13.92
C LYS A 47 -14.19 12.70 14.59
N GLY A 48 -15.23 12.48 15.40
CA GLY A 48 -16.05 13.54 15.99
C GLY A 48 -16.76 14.35 14.90
N ASP A 49 -16.62 15.69 14.93
CA ASP A 49 -17.19 16.59 13.93
C ASP A 49 -16.35 16.72 12.65
N ASN A 50 -15.16 16.11 12.62
CA ASN A 50 -14.27 16.17 11.46
C ASN A 50 -14.66 15.11 10.43
N LYS A 51 -15.05 15.55 9.25
CA LYS A 51 -15.34 14.68 8.12
C LYS A 51 -14.06 14.03 7.59
N ILE A 52 -14.19 12.78 7.15
CA ILE A 52 -13.12 12.06 6.46
C ILE A 52 -12.75 12.81 5.18
N PHE A 53 -11.47 13.08 4.98
CA PHE A 53 -10.95 13.59 3.72
C PHE A 53 -10.59 12.41 2.80
N ALA A 54 -11.41 12.17 1.78
CA ALA A 54 -11.17 11.08 0.83
C ALA A 54 -10.37 11.57 -0.38
N ILE A 55 -9.29 10.85 -0.69
CA ILE A 55 -8.42 11.06 -1.86
C ILE A 55 -8.61 9.84 -2.77
N THR A 56 -9.16 10.03 -3.96
CA THR A 56 -9.58 8.95 -4.86
C THR A 56 -8.91 9.01 -6.24
N GLY A 57 -7.74 9.60 -6.35
CA GLY A 57 -7.03 9.72 -7.61
C GLY A 57 -5.71 10.46 -7.50
N SER A 58 -5.06 10.63 -8.65
CA SER A 58 -3.80 11.35 -8.79
C SER A 58 -3.95 12.84 -8.47
N GLY A 59 -2.86 13.45 -8.04
CA GLY A 59 -2.80 14.86 -7.66
C GLY A 59 -1.97 15.09 -6.40
N GLU A 60 -1.88 16.34 -6.01
CA GLU A 60 -1.16 16.78 -4.81
C GLU A 60 -2.13 17.26 -3.75
N TYR A 61 -1.99 16.75 -2.55
CA TYR A 61 -2.88 17.04 -1.43
C TYR A 61 -2.06 17.36 -0.19
N GLU A 62 -2.51 18.32 0.59
CA GLU A 62 -1.99 18.62 1.91
C GLU A 62 -3.13 18.65 2.91
N VAL A 63 -3.15 17.70 3.82
CA VAL A 63 -4.23 17.53 4.80
C VAL A 63 -3.63 17.23 6.17
N ARG A 64 -3.96 18.04 7.18
CA ARG A 64 -3.50 17.87 8.57
C ARG A 64 -1.98 17.76 8.71
N GLY A 65 -1.23 18.50 7.88
CA GLY A 65 0.22 18.46 7.87
C GLY A 65 0.82 17.21 7.22
N ILE A 66 0.01 16.42 6.53
CA ILE A 66 0.47 15.29 5.73
C ILE A 66 0.41 15.70 4.26
N TYR A 67 1.54 15.61 3.56
CA TYR A 67 1.58 15.80 2.11
C TYR A 67 1.41 14.44 1.42
N ILE A 68 0.49 14.37 0.46
CA ILE A 68 0.17 13.15 -0.28
C ILE A 68 0.21 13.47 -1.76
N HIS A 69 1.03 12.74 -2.50
CA HIS A 69 1.12 12.83 -3.95
C HIS A 69 0.61 11.53 -4.58
N GLY A 70 -0.51 11.59 -5.29
CA GLY A 70 -1.06 10.51 -6.08
C GLY A 70 -0.51 10.52 -7.50
N ILE A 71 0.00 9.40 -7.99
CA ILE A 71 0.57 9.23 -9.32
C ILE A 71 -0.20 8.15 -10.06
N ASP A 72 -0.56 8.44 -11.31
CA ASP A 72 -1.25 7.47 -12.18
C ASP A 72 -0.34 6.30 -12.55
N SER A 73 -0.85 5.11 -12.35
CA SER A 73 -0.26 3.85 -12.80
C SER A 73 -1.36 2.92 -13.35
N HIS A 74 -0.99 1.71 -13.74
CA HIS A 74 -1.94 0.77 -14.31
C HIS A 74 -2.10 -0.47 -13.45
N HIS A 75 -3.34 -0.98 -13.41
CA HIS A 75 -3.70 -2.21 -12.71
C HIS A 75 -3.42 -3.47 -13.57
N ASP A 76 -2.75 -3.34 -14.70
CA ASP A 76 -2.36 -4.46 -15.56
C ASP A 76 -1.13 -4.12 -16.42
N ALA A 77 -0.50 -5.17 -16.97
CA ALA A 77 0.68 -5.05 -17.83
C ALA A 77 0.38 -4.52 -19.24
N LYS A 78 -0.88 -4.12 -19.53
CA LYS A 78 -1.33 -3.62 -20.83
C LYS A 78 -1.79 -2.17 -20.79
N ALA A 79 -1.11 -1.37 -19.97
CA ALA A 79 -1.40 0.06 -19.81
C ALA A 79 -2.88 0.34 -19.41
N GLY A 80 -3.42 -0.48 -18.50
CA GLY A 80 -4.78 -0.32 -17.99
C GLY A 80 -5.90 -0.80 -18.93
N ALA A 81 -5.55 -1.40 -20.07
CA ALA A 81 -6.56 -1.82 -21.06
C ALA A 81 -7.49 -2.94 -20.57
N GLN A 82 -7.11 -3.68 -19.54
CA GLN A 82 -7.89 -4.80 -19.02
C GLN A 82 -8.54 -4.51 -17.65
N LYS A 83 -7.80 -3.84 -16.76
CA LYS A 83 -8.17 -3.62 -15.37
C LYS A 83 -8.32 -2.14 -14.99
N GLY A 84 -7.95 -1.24 -15.91
CA GLY A 84 -8.02 0.20 -15.68
C GLY A 84 -6.78 0.77 -15.00
N THR A 85 -6.97 1.95 -14.42
CA THR A 85 -5.93 2.72 -13.75
C THR A 85 -5.79 2.30 -12.29
N ASN A 86 -4.62 2.58 -11.74
CA ASN A 86 -4.30 2.49 -10.33
C ASN A 86 -3.57 3.78 -9.93
N THR A 87 -3.72 4.24 -8.71
CA THR A 87 -3.00 5.39 -8.16
C THR A 87 -1.98 4.91 -7.13
N ILE A 88 -0.71 5.26 -7.35
CA ILE A 88 0.34 5.11 -6.35
C ILE A 88 0.29 6.33 -5.45
N TYR A 89 0.30 6.14 -4.14
CA TYR A 89 0.35 7.24 -3.17
C TYR A 89 1.72 7.35 -2.51
N ILE A 90 2.34 8.51 -2.63
CA ILE A 90 3.56 8.92 -1.92
C ILE A 90 3.12 9.82 -0.79
N ILE A 91 3.34 9.38 0.44
CA ILE A 91 2.87 10.03 1.66
C ILE A 91 4.09 10.54 2.44
N GLN A 92 4.18 11.85 2.62
CA GLN A 92 5.18 12.49 3.46
C GLN A 92 4.56 12.76 4.83
N TRP A 93 4.97 12.02 5.85
CA TRP A 93 4.40 12.13 7.19
C TRP A 93 5.48 11.99 8.26
N GLU A 94 5.65 13.04 9.07
CA GLU A 94 6.66 13.09 10.16
C GLU A 94 8.07 12.64 9.70
N ASP A 95 8.60 13.27 8.68
CA ASP A 95 9.91 12.97 8.08
C ASP A 95 10.01 11.58 7.42
N LEU A 96 8.97 10.77 7.47
CA LEU A 96 8.90 9.49 6.76
C LEU A 96 8.33 9.67 5.35
N ARG A 97 9.00 9.05 4.40
CA ARG A 97 8.49 8.87 3.04
C ARG A 97 7.90 7.48 2.89
N ILE A 98 6.60 7.40 2.79
CA ILE A 98 5.83 6.16 2.71
C ILE A 98 5.24 6.06 1.31
N VAL A 99 5.38 4.92 0.67
CA VAL A 99 4.80 4.66 -0.66
C VAL A 99 3.86 3.48 -0.59
N HIS A 100 2.64 3.68 -1.11
CA HIS A 100 1.63 2.65 -1.26
C HIS A 100 1.37 2.43 -2.75
N LEU A 101 1.73 1.24 -3.26
CA LEU A 101 1.64 0.95 -4.70
C LEU A 101 0.21 0.63 -5.17
N GLY A 102 -0.77 0.46 -4.23
CA GLY A 102 -2.11 0.00 -4.60
C GLY A 102 -2.06 -1.37 -5.28
N ASP A 103 -2.92 -1.56 -6.26
CA ASP A 103 -2.95 -2.77 -7.09
C ASP A 103 -2.08 -2.60 -8.35
N TYR A 104 -0.82 -2.24 -8.14
CA TYR A 104 0.14 -2.08 -9.23
C TYR A 104 0.23 -3.36 -10.08
N GLY A 105 0.02 -3.24 -11.40
CA GLY A 105 -0.02 -4.37 -12.33
C GLY A 105 0.99 -4.29 -13.47
N GLU A 106 1.83 -3.24 -13.53
CA GLU A 106 2.86 -3.10 -14.55
C GLU A 106 4.08 -3.96 -14.21
N THR A 107 4.68 -4.61 -15.20
CA THR A 107 5.83 -5.51 -15.00
C THR A 107 7.16 -4.77 -14.85
N THR A 108 7.19 -3.49 -15.20
CA THR A 108 8.36 -2.62 -15.13
C THR A 108 7.98 -1.29 -14.52
N LEU A 109 8.87 -0.70 -13.74
CA LEU A 109 8.67 0.64 -13.20
C LEU A 109 9.01 1.68 -14.27
N ARG A 110 8.09 2.58 -14.57
CA ARG A 110 8.32 3.69 -15.49
C ARG A 110 9.27 4.71 -14.85
N ASP A 111 10.14 5.33 -15.65
CA ASP A 111 11.17 6.25 -15.14
C ASP A 111 10.56 7.43 -14.36
N GLU A 112 9.44 8.00 -14.84
CA GLU A 112 8.75 9.09 -14.15
C GLU A 112 8.18 8.65 -12.77
N ILE A 113 7.71 7.41 -12.65
CA ILE A 113 7.24 6.87 -11.38
C ILE A 113 8.43 6.62 -10.44
N HIS A 114 9.51 6.05 -10.96
CA HIS A 114 10.74 5.81 -10.19
C HIS A 114 11.32 7.10 -9.63
N GLU A 115 11.44 8.14 -10.47
CA GLU A 115 11.91 9.46 -10.06
C GLU A 115 11.02 10.07 -8.98
N ALA A 116 9.71 10.00 -9.15
CA ALA A 116 8.76 10.54 -8.19
C ALA A 116 8.74 9.77 -6.86
N ILE A 117 8.83 8.43 -6.90
CA ILE A 117 8.93 7.57 -5.70
C ILE A 117 10.22 7.88 -4.93
N GLY A 118 11.36 8.02 -5.62
CA GLY A 118 12.67 8.13 -5.00
C GLY A 118 12.99 6.92 -4.11
N THR A 119 13.73 7.14 -3.02
CA THR A 119 14.03 6.08 -2.04
C THR A 119 13.08 6.18 -0.84
N PRO A 120 12.03 5.35 -0.75
CA PRO A 120 11.07 5.41 0.35
C PRO A 120 11.63 4.78 1.63
N ASP A 121 11.22 5.32 2.77
CA ASP A 121 11.45 4.70 4.07
C ASP A 121 10.61 3.44 4.24
N ILE A 122 9.36 3.48 3.73
CA ILE A 122 8.42 2.36 3.80
C ILE A 122 7.74 2.20 2.43
N LEU A 123 7.77 0.98 1.91
CA LEU A 123 7.07 0.60 0.69
C LEU A 123 6.01 -0.46 0.99
N PHE A 124 4.75 -0.18 0.68
CA PHE A 124 3.69 -1.18 0.60
C PHE A 124 3.61 -1.70 -0.84
N VAL A 125 3.83 -3.00 -1.04
CA VAL A 125 3.93 -3.63 -2.36
C VAL A 125 3.01 -4.84 -2.46
N PRO A 126 2.16 -4.95 -3.51
CA PRO A 126 1.36 -6.14 -3.76
C PRO A 126 2.28 -7.29 -4.20
N VAL A 127 2.03 -8.51 -3.69
CA VAL A 127 2.94 -9.65 -3.92
C VAL A 127 2.21 -10.96 -4.28
N GLY A 128 0.88 -10.97 -4.26
CA GLY A 128 0.08 -12.19 -4.39
C GLY A 128 -0.26 -12.60 -5.81
N GLY A 129 0.16 -11.84 -6.82
CA GLY A 129 -0.19 -12.14 -8.20
C GLY A 129 -1.69 -12.01 -8.47
N GLY A 130 -2.22 -12.87 -9.34
CA GLY A 130 -3.62 -12.83 -9.74
C GLY A 130 -3.90 -11.64 -10.65
N GLU A 131 -4.39 -10.56 -10.08
CA GLU A 131 -4.72 -9.34 -10.81
C GLU A 131 -3.63 -8.26 -10.70
N THR A 132 -2.66 -8.44 -9.81
CA THR A 132 -1.51 -7.56 -9.58
C THR A 132 -0.20 -8.26 -9.96
N ILE A 133 0.93 -7.62 -9.66
CA ILE A 133 2.24 -8.23 -9.87
C ILE A 133 2.44 -9.45 -8.95
N ASP A 134 3.16 -10.44 -9.46
CA ASP A 134 3.56 -11.63 -8.70
C ASP A 134 4.78 -11.39 -7.81
N ALA A 135 5.14 -12.39 -7.03
CA ALA A 135 6.25 -12.32 -6.07
C ALA A 135 7.60 -12.01 -6.72
N GLU A 136 7.88 -12.59 -7.90
CA GLU A 136 9.13 -12.35 -8.63
C GLU A 136 9.20 -10.91 -9.16
N THR A 137 8.13 -10.42 -9.75
CA THR A 137 8.03 -9.04 -10.25
C THR A 137 8.12 -8.04 -9.09
N ALA A 138 7.43 -8.31 -7.97
CA ALA A 138 7.50 -7.49 -6.78
C ALA A 138 8.93 -7.40 -6.23
N ALA A 139 9.68 -8.50 -6.16
CA ALA A 139 11.07 -8.50 -5.72
C ALA A 139 11.99 -7.70 -6.66
N LYS A 140 11.75 -7.76 -7.98
CA LYS A 140 12.47 -6.92 -8.97
C LYS A 140 12.19 -5.43 -8.76
N LEU A 141 10.92 -5.05 -8.53
CA LEU A 141 10.56 -3.66 -8.24
C LEU A 141 11.18 -3.17 -6.92
N VAL A 142 11.17 -3.99 -5.88
CA VAL A 142 11.84 -3.66 -4.61
C VAL A 142 13.33 -3.39 -4.83
N THR A 143 13.99 -4.19 -5.68
CA THR A 143 15.40 -3.99 -6.02
C THR A 143 15.64 -2.68 -6.79
N GLN A 144 14.70 -2.25 -7.63
CA GLN A 144 14.77 -0.98 -8.37
C GLN A 144 14.48 0.24 -7.48
N ILE A 145 13.48 0.15 -6.61
CA ILE A 145 13.03 1.25 -5.73
C ILE A 145 13.98 1.45 -4.54
N GLU A 146 14.66 0.40 -4.09
CA GLU A 146 15.57 0.40 -2.95
C GLU A 146 14.95 0.95 -1.63
N PRO A 147 13.73 0.53 -1.25
CA PRO A 147 13.10 0.99 -0.02
C PRO A 147 13.86 0.49 1.20
N ARG A 148 13.71 1.16 2.34
CA ARG A 148 14.33 0.73 3.60
C ARG A 148 13.53 -0.36 4.30
N ILE A 149 12.21 -0.21 4.32
CA ILE A 149 11.28 -1.20 4.88
C ILE A 149 10.28 -1.59 3.80
N ILE A 150 10.08 -2.87 3.64
CA ILE A 150 9.13 -3.46 2.69
C ILE A 150 7.99 -4.10 3.46
N ILE A 151 6.76 -3.69 3.18
CA ILE A 151 5.55 -4.30 3.74
C ILE A 151 4.78 -4.95 2.59
N PRO A 152 4.85 -6.29 2.46
CA PRO A 152 4.07 -6.99 1.46
C PRO A 152 2.58 -6.89 1.77
N MET A 153 1.77 -6.68 0.75
CA MET A 153 0.31 -6.63 0.82
C MET A 153 -0.32 -7.42 -0.35
N HIS A 154 -1.63 -7.47 -0.41
CA HIS A 154 -2.40 -8.11 -1.48
C HIS A 154 -1.93 -9.54 -1.78
N TYR A 155 -1.90 -10.37 -0.74
CA TYR A 155 -1.56 -11.80 -0.83
C TYR A 155 -2.64 -12.65 -0.13
N LYS A 156 -2.61 -13.95 -0.36
CA LYS A 156 -3.59 -14.89 0.18
C LYS A 156 -3.56 -14.94 1.70
N ILE A 157 -4.72 -14.69 2.30
CA ILE A 157 -4.97 -14.87 3.72
C ILE A 157 -6.24 -15.73 3.93
N SER A 158 -6.43 -16.24 5.14
CA SER A 158 -7.61 -17.05 5.46
C SER A 158 -8.90 -16.24 5.30
N GLY A 159 -9.90 -16.78 4.65
CA GLY A 159 -11.19 -16.14 4.39
C GLY A 159 -11.26 -15.31 3.11
N LEU A 160 -10.14 -14.90 2.53
CA LEU A 160 -10.10 -14.14 1.29
C LEU A 160 -10.61 -14.99 0.11
N LYS A 161 -11.55 -14.44 -0.69
CA LYS A 161 -12.10 -15.10 -1.87
C LYS A 161 -11.20 -15.03 -3.09
N ALA A 162 -10.40 -13.97 -3.21
CA ALA A 162 -9.47 -13.80 -4.32
C ALA A 162 -8.45 -14.96 -4.36
N LYS A 163 -8.13 -15.41 -5.57
CA LYS A 163 -7.13 -16.46 -5.80
C LYS A 163 -5.75 -15.82 -5.92
N LEU A 164 -5.08 -15.68 -4.80
CA LEU A 164 -3.76 -15.10 -4.67
C LEU A 164 -2.77 -16.12 -4.12
N ASP A 165 -1.49 -15.91 -4.39
CA ASP A 165 -0.39 -16.62 -3.75
C ASP A 165 -0.15 -16.10 -2.34
N GLY A 166 0.42 -16.94 -1.47
CA GLY A 166 0.80 -16.58 -0.11
C GLY A 166 2.05 -15.69 -0.09
N VAL A 167 2.25 -15.00 1.02
CA VAL A 167 3.42 -14.13 1.24
C VAL A 167 4.75 -14.89 1.21
N GLU A 168 4.73 -16.20 1.43
CA GLU A 168 5.90 -17.06 1.46
C GLU A 168 6.66 -17.08 0.12
N SER A 169 5.93 -16.94 -1.00
CA SER A 169 6.54 -16.83 -2.34
C SER A 169 7.43 -15.59 -2.43
N PHE A 170 6.93 -14.45 -1.97
CA PHE A 170 7.69 -13.20 -1.95
C PHE A 170 8.88 -13.25 -0.98
N LEU A 171 8.67 -13.78 0.23
CA LEU A 171 9.75 -13.94 1.20
C LEU A 171 10.89 -14.80 0.66
N LYS A 172 10.56 -15.84 -0.10
CA LYS A 172 11.56 -16.70 -0.77
C LYS A 172 12.35 -15.93 -1.82
N GLU A 173 11.70 -15.12 -2.67
CA GLU A 173 12.38 -14.29 -3.67
C GLU A 173 13.30 -13.25 -3.01
N MET A 174 12.90 -12.68 -1.88
CA MET A 174 13.71 -11.75 -1.09
C MET A 174 14.82 -12.43 -0.27
N GLY A 175 14.83 -13.76 -0.17
CA GLY A 175 15.77 -14.49 0.69
C GLY A 175 15.54 -14.28 2.19
N GLU A 176 14.33 -13.90 2.57
CA GLU A 176 13.97 -13.46 3.93
C GLU A 176 13.08 -14.46 4.67
N LYS A 177 13.14 -14.38 6.00
CA LYS A 177 12.22 -15.07 6.91
C LYS A 177 11.69 -14.05 7.90
N SER A 178 10.52 -13.49 7.60
CA SER A 178 9.88 -12.50 8.45
C SER A 178 8.64 -13.10 9.11
N PRO A 179 8.68 -13.44 10.40
CA PRO A 179 7.48 -13.84 11.11
C PRO A 179 6.50 -12.66 11.19
N PRO A 180 5.18 -12.89 11.06
CA PRO A 180 4.20 -11.81 11.09
C PRO A 180 4.19 -11.07 12.42
N GLU A 181 4.24 -9.73 12.36
CA GLU A 181 4.17 -8.80 13.49
C GLU A 181 2.74 -8.24 13.63
N GLU A 182 2.27 -8.02 14.86
CA GLU A 182 0.95 -7.45 15.14
C GLU A 182 0.85 -6.00 14.64
N ARG A 183 1.94 -5.25 14.76
CA ARG A 183 2.00 -3.82 14.46
C ARG A 183 3.43 -3.37 14.27
N LEU A 184 3.66 -2.53 13.27
CA LEU A 184 4.90 -1.77 13.14
C LEU A 184 4.75 -0.43 13.86
N THR A 185 5.64 -0.15 14.81
CA THR A 185 5.81 1.17 15.43
C THR A 185 7.20 1.67 15.10
N ILE A 186 7.30 2.79 14.38
CA ILE A 186 8.57 3.28 13.86
C ILE A 186 8.63 4.80 13.84
N LYS A 187 9.81 5.35 14.04
CA LYS A 187 10.16 6.76 13.82
C LYS A 187 11.28 6.84 12.80
N LYS A 188 11.49 8.00 12.18
CA LYS A 188 12.56 8.21 11.18
C LYS A 188 13.93 7.67 11.62
N LYS A 189 14.31 7.90 12.87
CA LYS A 189 15.58 7.43 13.44
C LYS A 189 15.73 5.91 13.53
N ASP A 190 14.61 5.17 13.46
CA ASP A 190 14.56 3.72 13.57
C ASP A 190 14.56 3.04 12.20
N VAL A 191 14.50 3.82 11.12
CA VAL A 191 14.57 3.34 9.74
C VAL A 191 15.99 2.86 9.43
N PRO A 192 16.19 1.65 8.90
CA PRO A 192 17.53 1.17 8.53
C PRO A 192 18.21 2.07 7.50
N THR A 193 19.50 2.36 7.68
CA THR A 193 20.29 3.18 6.73
C THR A 193 21.02 2.35 5.69
N ASP A 194 21.52 1.18 6.10
CA ASP A 194 22.46 0.37 5.32
C ASP A 194 21.92 -1.01 4.91
N SER A 195 20.63 -1.25 5.16
CA SER A 195 19.98 -2.53 4.86
C SER A 195 18.51 -2.33 4.52
N GLN A 196 17.92 -3.34 3.88
CA GLN A 196 16.48 -3.45 3.69
C GLN A 196 15.91 -4.42 4.73
N LYS A 197 14.67 -4.20 5.13
CA LYS A 197 13.95 -5.09 6.05
C LYS A 197 12.56 -5.39 5.52
N VAL A 198 12.21 -6.67 5.36
CA VAL A 198 10.84 -7.09 5.07
C VAL A 198 10.10 -7.27 6.38
N ILE A 199 8.92 -6.67 6.51
CA ILE A 199 8.04 -6.78 7.67
C ILE A 199 6.67 -7.26 7.20
N VAL A 200 6.28 -8.45 7.62
CA VAL A 200 4.93 -8.99 7.38
C VAL A 200 4.04 -8.56 8.55
N LEU A 201 2.95 -7.88 8.25
CA LEU A 201 1.95 -7.52 9.26
C LEU A 201 0.87 -8.59 9.32
N LYS A 202 0.42 -8.92 10.52
CA LYS A 202 -0.74 -9.80 10.70
C LYS A 202 -2.00 -9.08 10.22
N THR A 203 -2.88 -9.85 9.63
CA THR A 203 -4.26 -9.40 9.40
C THR A 203 -5.04 -9.48 10.71
N PRO A 204 -5.83 -8.46 11.03
CA PRO A 204 -6.65 -8.45 12.25
C PRO A 204 -7.72 -9.54 12.24
#